data_96d40f6f8b8b1694d1db175218a112c2
#
_entry.id   96d40f6f8b8b1694d1db175218a112c2
#
_cell.length_a   1.000
_cell.length_b   1.000
_cell.length_c   1.000
_cell.angle_alpha   90.00
_cell.angle_beta   90.00
_cell.angle_gamma   90.00
#
_symmetry.space_group_name_H-M   'P 1'
#
loop_
_entity.id
_entity.type
_entity.pdbx_description
1 polymer ?
#
loop_
_entity_poly.entity_id
_entity_poly.type
_entity_poly.pdbx_seq_one_letter_code
_entity_poly.pdbx_strand_id
1 'polypeptide(L)'
;LFVPAHVLPRVLPKKTVVTVHDVGFYRYPKLYKPIQNIYHRWSTKDILKRADTVITVSEYSRQELIHFCDADPDKVHVTHLGLNQQQYKQMPPEKAALALARFHLASPFFLYIGRLEAKKNILLLIEAFHRYKTDHGLGDPYRLVLAGVPGAQYDQIAEKIARSPVRDQIYLTG
;
A
#
# COMPACT_ATOMS: atom_id res chain seq x y z
N LEU A 1 2.60 -24.34 -14.00
CA LEU A 1 2.83 -23.80 -12.66
C LEU A 1 2.26 -22.38 -12.60
N PHE A 2 1.53 -22.09 -11.54
CA PHE A 2 1.14 -20.73 -11.20
C PHE A 2 1.84 -20.31 -9.90
N VAL A 3 2.52 -19.17 -9.92
CA VAL A 3 3.23 -18.60 -8.77
C VAL A 3 2.64 -17.22 -8.47
N PRO A 4 1.89 -17.06 -7.37
CA PRO A 4 1.23 -15.79 -7.05
C PRO A 4 2.17 -14.73 -6.42
N ALA A 5 3.47 -15.02 -6.35
CA ALA A 5 4.47 -14.17 -5.70
C ALA A 5 5.78 -14.11 -6.49
N HIS A 6 6.68 -13.21 -6.08
CA HIS A 6 7.87 -12.77 -6.81
C HIS A 6 9.05 -13.77 -6.89
N VAL A 7 8.89 -15.05 -6.59
CA VAL A 7 10.03 -15.98 -6.57
C VAL A 7 9.71 -17.27 -7.32
N LEU A 8 10.56 -17.60 -8.30
CA LEU A 8 10.46 -18.85 -9.05
C LEU A 8 11.31 -19.95 -8.42
N PRO A 9 10.82 -21.21 -8.40
CA PRO A 9 11.64 -22.35 -8.08
C PRO A 9 12.75 -22.57 -9.13
N ARG A 10 13.79 -23.31 -8.75
CA ARG A 10 14.92 -23.60 -9.66
C ARG A 10 14.48 -24.36 -10.90
N VAL A 11 13.61 -25.36 -10.73
CA VAL A 11 13.08 -26.19 -11.81
C VAL A 11 11.66 -25.71 -12.12
N LEU A 12 11.41 -25.41 -13.39
CA LEU A 12 10.12 -24.95 -13.89
C LEU A 12 9.52 -25.98 -14.85
N PRO A 13 8.21 -26.23 -14.79
CA PRO A 13 7.52 -26.95 -15.84
C PRO A 13 7.44 -26.12 -17.13
N LYS A 14 7.06 -26.76 -18.25
CA LYS A 14 7.00 -26.14 -19.59
C LYS A 14 6.13 -24.89 -19.68
N LYS A 15 5.14 -24.75 -18.78
CA LYS A 15 4.27 -23.55 -18.74
C LYS A 15 4.25 -22.99 -17.33
N THR A 16 4.71 -21.77 -17.16
CA THR A 16 4.82 -21.08 -15.88
C THR A 16 4.25 -19.68 -15.98
N VAL A 17 3.29 -19.40 -15.12
CA VAL A 17 2.66 -18.08 -14.95
C VAL A 17 3.04 -17.52 -13.59
N VAL A 18 3.47 -16.27 -13.53
CA VAL A 18 3.92 -15.62 -12.29
C VAL A 18 3.23 -14.27 -12.12
N THR A 19 2.84 -13.95 -10.89
CA THR A 19 2.34 -12.61 -10.58
C THR A 19 3.47 -11.72 -10.03
N VAL A 20 3.67 -10.57 -10.68
CA VAL A 20 4.51 -9.48 -10.19
C VAL A 20 3.60 -8.31 -9.85
N HIS A 21 3.40 -8.05 -8.54
CA HIS A 21 2.44 -7.05 -8.07
C HIS A 21 2.87 -5.62 -8.39
N ASP A 22 4.13 -5.27 -8.11
CA ASP A 22 4.73 -3.97 -8.42
C ASP A 22 6.24 -4.07 -8.55
N VAL A 23 6.86 -3.01 -9.03
CA VAL A 23 8.31 -2.83 -9.09
C VAL A 23 8.75 -1.49 -8.48
N GLY A 24 8.05 -1.03 -7.45
CA GLY A 24 8.30 0.23 -6.76
C GLY A 24 9.74 0.42 -6.28
N PHE A 25 10.48 -0.66 -6.06
CA PHE A 25 11.91 -0.65 -5.70
C PHE A 25 12.82 -0.14 -6.83
N TYR A 26 12.36 -0.07 -8.07
CA TYR A 26 13.07 0.62 -9.16
C TYR A 26 12.87 2.13 -9.07
N ARG A 27 11.63 2.56 -8.89
CA ARG A 27 11.27 3.99 -8.86
C ARG A 27 11.70 4.69 -7.55
N TYR A 28 11.59 3.98 -6.42
CA TYR A 28 11.87 4.52 -5.08
C TYR A 28 12.91 3.67 -4.33
N PRO A 29 14.14 3.51 -4.86
CA PRO A 29 15.14 2.60 -4.29
C PRO A 29 15.50 2.94 -2.83
N LYS A 30 15.44 4.21 -2.44
CA LYS A 30 15.75 4.68 -1.08
C LYS A 30 14.75 4.21 -0.01
N LEU A 31 13.55 3.77 -0.41
CA LEU A 31 12.53 3.24 0.51
C LEU A 31 12.73 1.75 0.83
N TYR A 32 13.74 1.13 0.25
CA TYR A 32 14.07 -0.29 0.45
C TYR A 32 15.50 -0.43 1.00
N LYS A 33 15.73 -1.45 1.83
CA LYS A 33 17.08 -1.78 2.26
C LYS A 33 17.93 -2.18 1.02
N PRO A 34 19.21 -1.79 0.93
CA PRO A 34 20.04 -2.05 -0.27
C PRO A 34 20.04 -3.52 -0.72
N ILE A 35 20.21 -4.46 0.22
CA ILE A 35 20.21 -5.89 -0.06
C ILE A 35 18.85 -6.35 -0.60
N GLN A 36 17.75 -5.88 -0.02
CA GLN A 36 16.40 -6.19 -0.51
C GLN A 36 16.17 -5.65 -1.93
N ASN A 37 16.64 -4.44 -2.20
CA ASN A 37 16.53 -3.84 -3.53
C ASN A 37 17.27 -4.66 -4.58
N ILE A 38 18.52 -5.06 -4.30
CA ILE A 38 19.33 -5.91 -5.19
C ILE A 38 18.60 -7.23 -5.44
N TYR A 39 18.10 -7.88 -4.38
CA TYR A 39 17.38 -9.13 -4.48
C TYR A 39 16.10 -9.00 -5.33
N HIS A 40 15.28 -7.98 -5.09
CA HIS A 40 14.06 -7.75 -5.87
C HIS A 40 14.34 -7.50 -7.34
N ARG A 41 15.37 -6.70 -7.65
CA ARG A 41 15.80 -6.45 -9.03
C ARG A 41 16.25 -7.73 -9.73
N TRP A 42 17.04 -8.53 -9.04
CA TRP A 42 17.50 -9.80 -9.56
C TRP A 42 16.35 -10.78 -9.78
N SER A 43 15.48 -10.97 -8.78
CA SER A 43 14.35 -11.91 -8.87
C SER A 43 13.34 -11.49 -9.94
N THR A 44 13.07 -10.19 -10.12
CA THR A 44 12.20 -9.71 -11.19
C THR A 44 12.78 -10.01 -12.56
N LYS A 45 14.07 -9.77 -12.77
CA LYS A 45 14.74 -10.11 -14.04
C LYS A 45 14.73 -11.62 -14.31
N ASP A 46 14.95 -12.45 -13.27
CA ASP A 46 14.86 -13.91 -13.38
C ASP A 46 13.46 -14.37 -13.78
N ILE A 47 12.40 -13.78 -13.19
CA ILE A 47 11.00 -14.03 -13.55
C ILE A 47 10.74 -13.69 -15.02
N LEU A 48 11.07 -12.48 -15.45
CA LEU A 48 10.82 -12.03 -16.83
C LEU A 48 11.53 -12.88 -17.87
N LYS A 49 12.71 -13.42 -17.53
CA LYS A 49 13.47 -14.32 -18.41
C LYS A 49 12.88 -15.72 -18.48
N ARG A 50 12.39 -16.27 -17.37
CA ARG A 50 12.07 -17.70 -17.22
C ARG A 50 10.59 -18.03 -17.24
N ALA A 51 9.71 -17.07 -16.92
CA ALA A 51 8.26 -17.27 -17.01
C ALA A 51 7.79 -17.14 -18.46
N ASP A 52 6.79 -17.95 -18.81
CA ASP A 52 6.10 -17.84 -20.10
C ASP A 52 5.14 -16.65 -20.10
N THR A 53 4.51 -16.38 -18.98
CA THR A 53 3.54 -15.30 -18.80
C THR A 53 3.72 -14.65 -17.44
N VAL A 54 3.68 -13.33 -17.42
CA VAL A 54 3.70 -12.52 -16.21
C VAL A 54 2.36 -11.83 -16.06
N ILE A 55 1.75 -11.97 -14.90
CA ILE A 55 0.54 -11.25 -14.51
C ILE A 55 0.93 -10.09 -13.61
N THR A 56 0.33 -8.93 -13.82
CA THR A 56 0.41 -7.79 -12.89
C THR A 56 -0.98 -7.25 -12.57
N VAL A 57 -1.08 -6.45 -11.49
CA VAL A 57 -2.37 -6.07 -10.93
C VAL A 57 -2.93 -4.74 -11.45
N SER A 58 -2.15 -4.02 -12.24
CA SER A 58 -2.56 -2.73 -12.83
C SER A 58 -1.81 -2.42 -14.11
N GLU A 59 -2.39 -1.58 -14.96
CA GLU A 59 -1.71 -1.08 -16.17
C GLU A 59 -0.46 -0.26 -15.80
N TYR A 60 -0.51 0.47 -14.70
CA TYR A 60 0.65 1.19 -14.20
C TYR A 60 1.83 0.24 -13.91
N SER A 61 1.59 -0.84 -13.18
CA SER A 61 2.64 -1.85 -12.90
C SER A 61 3.15 -2.54 -14.18
N ARG A 62 2.28 -2.74 -15.18
CA ARG A 62 2.68 -3.25 -16.49
C ARG A 62 3.66 -2.31 -17.18
N GLN A 63 3.34 -1.03 -17.25
CA GLN A 63 4.21 -0.02 -17.84
C GLN A 63 5.54 0.12 -17.09
N GLU A 64 5.54 0.04 -15.77
CA GLU A 64 6.76 0.05 -14.95
C GLU A 64 7.65 -1.16 -15.23
N LEU A 65 7.07 -2.36 -15.41
CA LEU A 65 7.83 -3.57 -15.81
C LEU A 65 8.47 -3.40 -17.17
N ILE A 66 7.75 -2.88 -18.14
CA ILE A 66 8.28 -2.60 -19.49
C ILE A 66 9.38 -1.54 -19.41
N HIS A 67 9.13 -0.44 -18.69
CA HIS A 67 10.05 0.69 -18.64
C HIS A 67 11.34 0.40 -17.87
N PHE A 68 11.27 -0.24 -16.71
CA PHE A 68 12.44 -0.45 -15.83
C PHE A 68 13.13 -1.79 -16.00
N CYS A 69 12.43 -2.78 -16.54
CA CYS A 69 12.93 -4.15 -16.58
C CYS A 69 13.03 -4.70 -18.00
N ASP A 70 12.74 -3.88 -19.02
CA ASP A 70 12.71 -4.28 -20.44
C ASP A 70 11.82 -5.51 -20.68
N ALA A 71 10.68 -5.58 -19.95
CA ALA A 71 9.75 -6.69 -20.05
C ALA A 71 9.09 -6.70 -21.44
N ASP A 72 8.99 -7.89 -22.03
CA ASP A 72 8.26 -8.11 -23.27
C ASP A 72 6.77 -7.78 -23.06
N PRO A 73 6.20 -6.77 -23.78
CA PRO A 73 4.81 -6.37 -23.63
C PRO A 73 3.79 -7.49 -23.88
N ASP A 74 4.15 -8.46 -24.74
CA ASP A 74 3.28 -9.58 -25.11
C ASP A 74 3.24 -10.66 -24.03
N LYS A 75 4.21 -10.67 -23.11
CA LYS A 75 4.26 -11.59 -21.97
C LYS A 75 3.61 -11.04 -20.70
N VAL A 76 3.40 -9.72 -20.61
CA VAL A 76 2.88 -9.09 -19.40
C VAL A 76 1.41 -8.71 -19.54
N HIS A 77 0.57 -9.38 -18.78
CA HIS A 77 -0.88 -9.19 -18.80
C HIS A 77 -1.39 -8.57 -17.49
N VAL A 78 -2.37 -7.68 -17.61
CA VAL A 78 -3.02 -7.07 -16.43
C VAL A 78 -4.21 -7.92 -16.01
N THR A 79 -4.23 -8.30 -14.74
CA THR A 79 -5.37 -8.96 -14.09
C THR A 79 -5.66 -8.22 -12.80
N HIS A 80 -6.75 -7.46 -12.77
CA HIS A 80 -7.13 -6.70 -11.59
C HIS A 80 -7.47 -7.60 -10.41
N LEU A 81 -7.17 -7.11 -9.20
CA LEU A 81 -7.52 -7.83 -7.98
C LEU A 81 -9.04 -7.92 -7.83
N GLY A 82 -9.50 -9.10 -7.46
CA GLY A 82 -10.91 -9.35 -7.18
C GLY A 82 -11.35 -8.78 -5.82
N LEU A 83 -12.63 -8.50 -5.69
CA LEU A 83 -13.28 -8.09 -4.44
C LEU A 83 -14.33 -9.13 -4.05
N ASN A 84 -14.30 -9.59 -2.81
CA ASN A 84 -15.39 -10.41 -2.26
C ASN A 84 -16.59 -9.52 -1.91
N GLN A 85 -17.52 -9.41 -2.84
CA GLN A 85 -18.74 -8.59 -2.69
C GLN A 85 -19.66 -9.04 -1.54
N GLN A 86 -19.56 -10.30 -1.10
CA GLN A 86 -20.33 -10.77 0.05
C GLN A 86 -19.77 -10.25 1.37
N GLN A 87 -18.46 -10.10 1.45
CA GLN A 87 -17.76 -9.60 2.63
C GLN A 87 -17.74 -8.07 2.70
N TYR A 88 -17.58 -7.41 1.56
CA TYR A 88 -17.49 -5.94 1.46
C TYR A 88 -18.85 -5.37 1.03
N LYS A 89 -19.75 -5.24 1.98
CA LYS A 89 -21.08 -4.64 1.82
C LYS A 89 -21.16 -3.35 2.61
N GLN A 90 -22.04 -2.46 2.16
CA GLN A 90 -22.41 -1.32 2.96
C GLN A 90 -23.01 -1.80 4.29
N MET A 91 -22.44 -1.34 5.38
CA MET A 91 -22.90 -1.69 6.72
C MET A 91 -24.07 -0.79 7.12
N PRO A 92 -25.14 -1.32 7.75
CA PRO A 92 -26.18 -0.50 8.33
C PRO A 92 -25.61 0.51 9.33
N PRO A 93 -26.13 1.77 9.38
CA PRO A 93 -25.57 2.83 10.22
C PRO A 93 -25.41 2.46 11.70
N GLU A 94 -26.37 1.71 12.25
CA GLU A 94 -26.33 1.24 13.64
C GLU A 94 -25.16 0.30 13.91
N LYS A 95 -24.90 -0.65 13.00
CA LYS A 95 -23.74 -1.55 13.11
C LYS A 95 -22.43 -0.81 12.91
N ALA A 96 -22.39 0.18 12.04
CA ALA A 96 -21.22 1.04 11.85
C ALA A 96 -20.93 1.84 13.11
N ALA A 97 -21.94 2.43 13.75
CA ALA A 97 -21.80 3.16 15.01
C ALA A 97 -21.25 2.27 16.14
N LEU A 98 -21.75 1.03 16.27
CA LEU A 98 -21.23 0.06 17.25
C LEU A 98 -19.78 -0.33 16.97
N ALA A 99 -19.39 -0.48 15.71
CA ALA A 99 -18.00 -0.76 15.33
C ALA A 99 -17.08 0.41 15.68
N LEU A 100 -17.49 1.65 15.39
CA LEU A 100 -16.73 2.86 15.71
C LEU A 100 -16.57 3.06 17.23
N ALA A 101 -17.65 2.79 18.01
CA ALA A 101 -17.61 2.91 19.46
C ALA A 101 -16.52 2.02 20.10
N ARG A 102 -16.22 0.84 19.52
CA ARG A 102 -15.14 -0.05 19.98
C ARG A 102 -13.74 0.59 19.88
N PHE A 103 -13.57 1.55 19.00
CA PHE A 103 -12.33 2.31 18.81
C PHE A 103 -12.40 3.71 19.41
N HIS A 104 -13.46 4.03 20.19
CA HIS A 104 -13.74 5.37 20.70
C HIS A 104 -13.75 6.45 19.62
N LEU A 105 -14.21 6.09 18.42
CA LEU A 105 -14.31 6.98 17.27
C LEU A 105 -15.74 7.48 17.10
N ALA A 106 -15.83 8.77 16.74
CA ALA A 106 -17.08 9.41 16.29
C ALA A 106 -16.90 9.95 14.86
N SER A 107 -17.98 9.93 14.08
CA SER A 107 -18.02 10.56 12.76
C SER A 107 -18.16 12.09 12.92
N PRO A 108 -17.63 12.91 11.99
CA PRO A 108 -16.94 12.52 10.76
C PRO A 108 -15.42 12.33 10.95
N PHE A 109 -14.79 11.55 10.05
CA PHE A 109 -13.34 11.38 10.03
C PHE A 109 -12.79 11.04 8.63
N PHE A 110 -11.52 11.38 8.40
CA PHE A 110 -10.74 10.85 7.29
C PHE A 110 -10.08 9.55 7.75
N LEU A 111 -10.20 8.50 6.95
CA LEU A 111 -9.65 7.18 7.28
C LEU A 111 -8.51 6.80 6.35
N TYR A 112 -7.37 6.46 6.93
CA TYR A 112 -6.30 5.73 6.27
C TYR A 112 -6.27 4.29 6.81
N ILE A 113 -6.17 3.30 5.91
CA ILE A 113 -5.99 1.88 6.28
C ILE A 113 -4.74 1.35 5.60
N GLY A 114 -3.79 0.83 6.40
CA GLY A 114 -2.57 0.22 5.89
C GLY A 114 -1.42 0.33 6.87
N ARG A 115 -0.28 -0.32 6.56
CA ARG A 115 0.91 -0.22 7.41
C ARG A 115 1.37 1.23 7.50
N LEU A 116 1.67 1.67 8.72
CA LEU A 116 2.19 3.01 9.00
C LEU A 116 3.69 3.02 8.75
N GLU A 117 4.07 3.27 7.50
CA GLU A 117 5.46 3.23 7.02
C GLU A 117 5.76 4.34 6.01
N ALA A 118 7.02 4.72 5.89
CA ALA A 118 7.46 5.86 5.08
C ALA A 118 7.01 5.78 3.61
N LYS A 119 7.02 4.59 2.99
CA LYS A 119 6.61 4.41 1.59
C LYS A 119 5.12 4.69 1.33
N LYS A 120 4.30 4.77 2.38
CA LYS A 120 2.87 5.13 2.30
C LYS A 120 2.62 6.62 2.44
N ASN A 121 3.71 7.41 2.58
CA ASN A 121 3.69 8.87 2.65
C ASN A 121 2.76 9.44 3.74
N ILE A 122 2.72 8.77 4.90
CA ILE A 122 1.86 9.17 6.03
C ILE A 122 2.24 10.56 6.55
N LEU A 123 3.52 10.96 6.43
CA LEU A 123 3.98 12.29 6.84
C LEU A 123 3.24 13.39 6.08
N LEU A 124 3.06 13.22 4.76
CA LEU A 124 2.32 14.18 3.94
C LEU A 124 0.82 14.16 4.29
N LEU A 125 0.26 13.00 4.60
CA LEU A 125 -1.14 12.88 5.03
C LEU A 125 -1.40 13.67 6.32
N ILE A 126 -0.50 13.57 7.32
CA ILE A 126 -0.58 14.34 8.57
C ILE A 126 -0.48 15.84 8.29
N GLU A 127 0.41 16.25 7.39
CA GLU A 127 0.57 17.64 7.01
C GLU A 127 -0.66 18.19 6.26
N ALA A 128 -1.22 17.41 5.35
CA ALA A 128 -2.46 17.75 4.65
C ALA A 128 -3.63 17.89 5.63
N PHE A 129 -3.74 17.02 6.63
CA PHE A 129 -4.75 17.12 7.67
C PHE A 129 -4.54 18.36 8.54
N HIS A 130 -3.30 18.69 8.91
CA HIS A 130 -3.00 19.96 9.63
C HIS A 130 -3.44 21.16 8.81
N ARG A 131 -3.11 21.22 7.51
CA ARG A 131 -3.53 22.29 6.61
C ARG A 131 -5.06 22.37 6.51
N TYR A 132 -5.74 21.24 6.33
CA TYR A 132 -7.20 21.18 6.34
C TYR A 132 -7.78 21.85 7.60
N LYS A 133 -7.24 21.52 8.79
CA LYS A 133 -7.69 22.12 10.05
C LYS A 133 -7.37 23.61 10.17
N THR A 134 -6.29 24.08 9.58
CA THR A 134 -5.96 25.49 9.52
C THR A 134 -6.97 26.26 8.67
N ASP A 135 -7.35 25.68 7.54
CA ASP A 135 -8.27 26.31 6.59
C ASP A 135 -9.74 26.30 7.07
N HIS A 136 -10.15 25.26 7.83
CA HIS A 136 -11.54 25.08 8.29
C HIS A 136 -11.75 25.42 9.78
N GLY A 137 -10.68 25.71 10.50
CA GLY A 137 -10.69 25.97 11.94
C GLY A 137 -10.47 24.71 12.79
N LEU A 138 -9.82 24.89 13.93
CA LEU A 138 -9.51 23.77 14.86
C LEU A 138 -10.77 23.14 15.47
N GLY A 139 -11.90 23.86 15.49
CA GLY A 139 -13.18 23.34 15.97
C GLY A 139 -13.94 22.48 14.96
N ASP A 140 -13.48 22.37 13.71
CA ASP A 140 -14.05 21.49 12.71
C ASP A 140 -14.16 20.06 13.24
N PRO A 141 -15.29 19.31 13.04
CA PRO A 141 -15.53 18.02 13.68
C PRO A 141 -14.69 16.88 13.09
N TYR A 142 -14.10 17.03 11.91
CA TYR A 142 -13.34 15.95 11.28
C TYR A 142 -12.11 15.55 12.11
N ARG A 143 -11.84 14.27 12.14
CA ARG A 143 -10.66 13.62 12.75
C ARG A 143 -9.85 12.90 11.67
N LEU A 144 -8.56 12.66 11.92
CA LEU A 144 -7.76 11.76 11.10
C LEU A 144 -7.57 10.44 11.84
N VAL A 145 -8.00 9.35 11.22
CA VAL A 145 -7.86 7.99 11.75
C VAL A 145 -6.85 7.23 10.92
N LEU A 146 -5.79 6.76 11.57
CA LEU A 146 -4.72 5.97 10.98
C LEU A 146 -4.82 4.54 11.52
N ALA A 147 -5.41 3.65 10.71
CA ALA A 147 -5.62 2.25 11.06
C ALA A 147 -4.54 1.35 10.44
N GLY A 148 -3.72 0.75 11.29
CA GLY A 148 -2.70 -0.20 10.87
C GLY A 148 -1.49 -0.26 11.79
N VAL A 149 -0.74 -1.34 11.63
CA VAL A 149 0.44 -1.60 12.46
C VAL A 149 1.66 -0.77 12.03
N PRO A 150 2.57 -0.44 12.95
CA PRO A 150 3.85 0.18 12.65
C PRO A 150 4.66 -0.60 11.61
N GLY A 151 5.30 0.13 10.69
CA GLY A 151 6.19 -0.40 9.67
C GLY A 151 7.55 0.30 9.66
N ALA A 152 8.24 0.23 8.52
CA ALA A 152 9.56 0.84 8.39
C ALA A 152 9.50 2.36 8.58
N GLN A 153 10.40 2.90 9.42
CA GLN A 153 10.52 4.33 9.76
C GLN A 153 9.26 4.90 10.48
N TYR A 154 8.55 4.08 11.23
CA TYR A 154 7.39 4.52 12.01
C TYR A 154 7.71 5.62 13.01
N ASP A 155 8.93 5.63 13.58
CA ASP A 155 9.36 6.64 14.56
C ASP A 155 9.20 8.07 14.02
N GLN A 156 9.47 8.31 12.74
CA GLN A 156 9.26 9.61 12.09
C GLN A 156 7.78 10.00 12.03
N ILE A 157 6.89 9.02 11.84
CA ILE A 157 5.43 9.24 11.84
C ILE A 157 4.97 9.60 13.24
N ALA A 158 5.40 8.84 14.25
CA ALA A 158 5.07 9.08 15.64
C ALA A 158 5.56 10.47 16.10
N GLU A 159 6.79 10.85 15.75
CA GLU A 159 7.34 12.16 16.04
C GLU A 159 6.55 13.29 15.36
N LYS A 160 6.18 13.12 14.07
CA LYS A 160 5.37 14.11 13.34
C LYS A 160 3.99 14.30 13.99
N ILE A 161 3.35 13.21 14.45
CA ILE A 161 2.08 13.27 15.17
C ILE A 161 2.27 14.02 16.49
N ALA A 162 3.28 13.64 17.30
CA ALA A 162 3.52 14.24 18.63
C ALA A 162 3.77 15.76 18.54
N ARG A 163 4.42 16.22 17.46
CA ARG A 163 4.70 17.65 17.23
C ARG A 163 3.57 18.38 16.50
N SER A 164 2.53 17.67 16.07
CA SER A 164 1.42 18.29 15.33
C SER A 164 0.58 19.15 16.28
N PRO A 165 0.22 20.40 15.91
CA PRO A 165 -0.72 21.21 16.68
C PRO A 165 -2.13 20.63 16.73
N VAL A 166 -2.44 19.63 15.87
CA VAL A 166 -3.72 18.92 15.82
C VAL A 166 -3.59 17.46 16.29
N ARG A 167 -2.54 17.13 17.07
CA ARG A 167 -2.25 15.77 17.54
C ARG A 167 -3.45 15.09 18.21
N ASP A 168 -4.21 15.84 19.01
CA ASP A 168 -5.37 15.32 19.74
C ASP A 168 -6.57 14.98 18.85
N GLN A 169 -6.44 15.28 17.54
CA GLN A 169 -7.43 14.97 16.50
C GLN A 169 -6.94 13.87 15.54
N ILE A 170 -5.76 13.27 15.81
CA ILE A 170 -5.18 12.18 15.05
C ILE A 170 -5.25 10.91 15.89
N TYR A 171 -5.97 9.90 15.42
CA TYR A 171 -6.22 8.64 16.14
C TYR A 171 -5.45 7.50 15.49
N LEU A 172 -4.71 6.75 16.30
CA LEU A 172 -4.06 5.50 15.93
C LEU A 172 -4.89 4.36 16.50
N THR A 173 -5.35 3.44 15.65
CA THR A 173 -6.21 2.32 16.10
C THR A 173 -5.47 1.00 16.26
N GLY A 174 -4.19 0.95 15.86
CA GLY A 174 -3.39 -0.29 15.90
C GLY A 174 -3.58 -1.18 14.69
#